data_c61af2a76edba124131e40fc5a6fae96
#
_entry.id   c61af2a76edba124131e40fc5a6fae96
#
_cell.length_a   1.000
_cell.length_b   1.000
_cell.length_c   1.000
_cell.angle_alpha   90.00
_cell.angle_beta   90.00
_cell.angle_gamma   90.00
#
_symmetry.space_group_name_H-M   'P 1'
#
loop_
_entity.id
_entity.type
_entity.pdbx_description
1 polymer ?
#
loop_
_entity_poly.entity_id
_entity_poly.type
_entity_poly.pdbx_seq_one_letter_code
_entity_poly.pdbx_strand_id
1 'polypeptide(L)'
;MLETSQPEALLNGAIAAVEDGDGFRAELDKIRAPIYIADADGWITYWNQACVDFAGREPQLGEDRWCVTWKLFTIDGDDLPHEECPMAEAIKERKSVHSKIAIAMRPNGSRVAFRPYATPLFDKSGELLGAINMLIDISEEQSEALREQAVRCRRLANATEDFSAREILRSMAASYDQSAQSLRHT
;
A
#
# COMPACT_ATOMS: atom_id res chain seq x y z
N MET A 1 -12.00 -9.34 13.43
CA MET A 1 -12.44 -9.65 12.06
C MET A 1 -13.15 -8.41 11.54
N LEU A 2 -12.39 -7.45 10.98
CA LEU A 2 -12.99 -6.29 10.31
C LEU A 2 -13.47 -6.79 8.95
N GLU A 3 -14.77 -6.74 8.74
CA GLU A 3 -15.42 -7.22 7.54
C GLU A 3 -14.81 -6.55 6.28
N THR A 4 -14.51 -7.35 5.29
CA THR A 4 -13.98 -6.97 3.96
C THR A 4 -14.84 -5.91 3.25
N SER A 5 -16.03 -5.62 3.77
CA SER A 5 -16.98 -4.63 3.26
C SER A 5 -16.70 -3.16 3.65
N GLN A 6 -15.89 -2.90 4.69
CA GLN A 6 -15.63 -1.53 5.15
C GLN A 6 -14.73 -0.71 4.20
N PRO A 7 -13.59 -1.23 3.69
CA PRO A 7 -12.76 -0.47 2.77
C PRO A 7 -13.45 -0.11 1.46
N GLU A 8 -14.21 -1.05 0.90
CA GLU A 8 -14.94 -0.82 -0.35
C GLU A 8 -16.07 0.21 -0.19
N ALA A 9 -16.78 0.19 0.95
CA ALA A 9 -17.82 1.18 1.23
C ALA A 9 -17.23 2.60 1.40
N LEU A 10 -16.08 2.72 2.08
CA LEU A 10 -15.35 3.98 2.21
C LEU A 10 -14.86 4.50 0.85
N LEU A 11 -14.30 3.61 0.04
CA LEU A 11 -13.82 3.94 -1.30
C LEU A 11 -14.98 4.41 -2.20
N ASN A 12 -16.09 3.71 -2.20
CA ASN A 12 -17.28 4.09 -2.99
C ASN A 12 -17.81 5.46 -2.55
N GLY A 13 -17.82 5.74 -1.24
CA GLY A 13 -18.17 7.06 -0.72
C GLY A 13 -17.21 8.16 -1.19
N ALA A 14 -15.90 7.87 -1.20
CA ALA A 14 -14.89 8.78 -1.70
C ALA A 14 -15.02 9.05 -3.20
N ILE A 15 -15.28 8.02 -4.00
CA ILE A 15 -15.52 8.15 -5.45
C ILE A 15 -16.75 9.01 -5.71
N ALA A 16 -17.87 8.72 -5.04
CA ALA A 16 -19.10 9.50 -5.18
C ALA A 16 -18.88 10.99 -4.82
N ALA A 17 -18.09 11.27 -3.78
CA ALA A 17 -17.75 12.65 -3.42
C ALA A 17 -16.94 13.36 -4.51
N VAL A 18 -16.02 12.66 -5.19
CA VAL A 18 -15.23 13.20 -6.31
C VAL A 18 -16.12 13.48 -7.53
N GLU A 19 -17.08 12.60 -7.82
CA GLU A 19 -18.01 12.74 -8.94
C GLU A 19 -18.98 13.92 -8.75
N ASP A 20 -19.35 14.24 -7.51
CA ASP A 20 -20.20 15.40 -7.19
C ASP A 20 -19.51 16.77 -7.41
N GLY A 21 -18.19 16.79 -7.55
CA GLY A 21 -17.40 17.93 -8.02
C GLY A 21 -17.09 18.97 -6.95
N ASP A 22 -18.03 19.74 -6.48
CA ASP A 22 -17.77 20.84 -5.52
C ASP A 22 -17.72 20.32 -4.05
N GLY A 23 -16.56 20.49 -3.40
CA GLY A 23 -16.41 20.17 -1.97
C GLY A 23 -15.90 18.78 -1.64
N PHE A 24 -15.58 17.94 -2.62
CA PHE A 24 -15.08 16.57 -2.39
C PHE A 24 -13.85 16.52 -1.46
N ARG A 25 -12.98 17.53 -1.51
CA ARG A 25 -11.78 17.60 -0.65
C ARG A 25 -12.17 17.59 0.83
N ALA A 26 -13.16 18.40 1.21
CA ALA A 26 -13.63 18.48 2.59
C ALA A 26 -14.27 17.16 3.07
N GLU A 27 -14.87 16.38 2.19
CA GLU A 27 -15.39 15.05 2.53
C GLU A 27 -14.25 14.02 2.64
N LEU A 28 -13.27 14.04 1.73
CA LEU A 28 -12.11 13.15 1.80
C LEU A 28 -11.21 13.44 3.01
N ASP A 29 -11.11 14.71 3.43
CA ASP A 29 -10.34 15.11 4.62
C ASP A 29 -10.94 14.54 5.93
N LYS A 30 -12.21 14.18 5.96
CA LYS A 30 -12.87 13.52 7.12
C LYS A 30 -12.54 12.03 7.23
N ILE A 31 -12.08 11.42 6.14
CA ILE A 31 -11.77 9.99 6.10
C ILE A 31 -10.41 9.76 6.77
N ARG A 32 -10.37 8.85 7.73
CA ARG A 32 -9.15 8.53 8.49
C ARG A 32 -8.16 7.64 7.72
N ALA A 33 -8.62 6.98 6.66
CA ALA A 33 -7.73 6.21 5.80
C ALA A 33 -6.93 7.15 4.88
N PRO A 34 -5.66 6.84 4.57
CA PRO A 34 -4.89 7.57 3.57
C PRO A 34 -5.56 7.49 2.20
N ILE A 35 -5.93 8.66 1.66
CA ILE A 35 -6.53 8.79 0.32
C ILE A 35 -5.80 9.87 -0.46
N TYR A 36 -5.48 9.57 -1.71
CA TYR A 36 -4.92 10.53 -2.63
C TYR A 36 -5.45 10.32 -4.05
N ILE A 37 -5.35 11.37 -4.87
CA ILE A 37 -5.79 11.39 -6.26
C ILE A 37 -4.61 11.79 -7.13
N ALA A 38 -4.46 11.11 -8.27
CA ALA A 38 -3.58 11.52 -9.34
C ALA A 38 -4.40 11.77 -10.61
N ASP A 39 -3.90 12.68 -11.47
CA ASP A 39 -4.45 12.89 -12.81
C ASP A 39 -4.11 11.73 -13.77
N ALA A 40 -4.56 11.84 -15.01
CA ALA A 40 -4.34 10.81 -16.05
C ALA A 40 -2.85 10.63 -16.42
N ASP A 41 -2.01 11.62 -16.16
CA ASP A 41 -0.56 11.54 -16.33
C ASP A 41 0.15 11.01 -15.09
N GLY A 42 -0.59 10.80 -13.99
CA GLY A 42 -0.09 10.27 -12.71
C GLY A 42 0.42 11.32 -11.75
N TRP A 43 0.31 12.63 -12.06
CA TRP A 43 0.69 13.68 -11.11
C TRP A 43 -0.27 13.73 -9.94
N ILE A 44 0.25 13.79 -8.71
CA ILE A 44 -0.58 13.88 -7.51
C ILE A 44 -1.26 15.24 -7.48
N THR A 45 -2.60 15.23 -7.39
CA THR A 45 -3.45 16.45 -7.39
C THR A 45 -4.15 16.70 -6.06
N TYR A 46 -4.28 15.66 -5.23
CA TYR A 46 -4.89 15.74 -3.91
C TYR A 46 -4.37 14.63 -2.99
N TRP A 47 -4.30 14.91 -1.70
CA TRP A 47 -4.12 13.95 -0.60
C TRP A 47 -4.76 14.49 0.68
N ASN A 48 -5.20 13.60 1.57
CA ASN A 48 -5.66 13.97 2.90
C ASN A 48 -4.52 13.88 3.94
N GLN A 49 -4.77 14.38 5.17
CA GLN A 49 -3.78 14.36 6.25
C GLN A 49 -3.31 12.93 6.58
N ALA A 50 -4.20 11.93 6.50
CA ALA A 50 -3.83 10.54 6.75
C ALA A 50 -2.74 10.02 5.79
N CYS A 51 -2.64 10.56 4.56
CA CYS A 51 -1.54 10.25 3.64
C CYS A 51 -0.20 10.78 4.16
N VAL A 52 -0.15 11.97 4.74
CA VAL A 52 1.06 12.57 5.31
C VAL A 52 1.55 11.71 6.47
N ASP A 53 0.64 11.33 7.38
CA ASP A 53 0.93 10.50 8.54
C ASP A 53 1.41 9.10 8.11
N PHE A 54 0.76 8.52 7.10
CA PHE A 54 1.13 7.23 6.52
C PHE A 54 2.50 7.26 5.84
N ALA A 55 2.75 8.25 4.96
CA ALA A 55 3.98 8.37 4.19
C ALA A 55 5.17 8.90 5.02
N GLY A 56 4.90 9.56 6.16
CA GLY A 56 5.90 10.26 6.97
C GLY A 56 6.54 11.45 6.24
N ARG A 57 5.86 11.97 5.22
CA ARG A 57 6.24 13.13 4.43
C ARG A 57 5.00 13.77 3.80
N GLU A 58 5.07 15.06 3.57
CA GLU A 58 4.05 15.75 2.78
C GLU A 58 4.38 15.64 1.29
N PRO A 59 3.42 15.16 0.46
CA PRO A 59 3.58 15.17 -0.99
C PRO A 59 3.66 16.59 -1.54
N GLN A 60 4.29 16.75 -2.72
CA GLN A 60 4.48 18.04 -3.36
C GLN A 60 3.82 18.09 -4.73
N LEU A 61 2.92 19.07 -4.93
CA LEU A 61 2.25 19.26 -6.23
C LEU A 61 3.26 19.60 -7.31
N GLY A 62 3.15 18.91 -8.45
CA GLY A 62 4.03 19.09 -9.60
C GLY A 62 5.41 18.41 -9.46
N GLU A 63 5.70 17.76 -8.35
CA GLU A 63 6.94 17.00 -8.13
C GLU A 63 6.67 15.51 -7.91
N ASP A 64 5.62 15.17 -7.12
CA ASP A 64 5.28 13.77 -6.84
C ASP A 64 4.35 13.19 -7.91
N ARG A 65 4.71 12.02 -8.38
CA ARG A 65 4.01 11.29 -9.42
C ARG A 65 3.77 9.83 -9.01
N TRP A 66 2.60 9.30 -9.33
CA TRP A 66 2.14 7.92 -9.09
C TRP A 66 1.90 7.57 -7.62
N CYS A 67 2.73 8.01 -6.68
CA CYS A 67 2.61 7.62 -5.28
C CYS A 67 3.02 8.74 -4.33
N VAL A 68 2.36 8.80 -3.18
CA VAL A 68 2.65 9.77 -2.09
C VAL A 68 3.83 9.35 -1.20
N THR A 69 4.29 8.11 -1.33
CA THR A 69 5.36 7.54 -0.48
C THR A 69 6.76 7.89 -1.00
N TRP A 70 7.75 7.79 -0.13
CA TRP A 70 9.15 8.07 -0.52
C TRP A 70 9.75 6.96 -1.37
N LYS A 71 9.61 5.68 -0.92
CA LYS A 71 10.06 4.48 -1.65
C LYS A 71 9.06 3.37 -1.48
N LEU A 72 8.99 2.50 -2.46
CA LEU A 72 8.15 1.30 -2.45
C LEU A 72 8.99 0.05 -2.66
N PHE A 73 8.51 -1.04 -2.06
CA PHE A 73 9.04 -2.38 -2.24
C PHE A 73 7.90 -3.37 -2.48
N THR A 74 8.22 -4.46 -3.15
CA THR A 74 7.35 -5.63 -3.20
C THR A 74 7.30 -6.31 -1.83
N ILE A 75 6.39 -7.26 -1.65
CA ILE A 75 6.33 -8.07 -0.43
C ILE A 75 7.58 -8.94 -0.23
N ASP A 76 8.25 -9.28 -1.33
CA ASP A 76 9.49 -10.07 -1.33
C ASP A 76 10.73 -9.21 -1.01
N GLY A 77 10.55 -7.89 -0.94
CA GLY A 77 11.59 -6.92 -0.57
C GLY A 77 12.34 -6.30 -1.74
N ASP A 78 11.95 -6.58 -2.97
CA ASP A 78 12.51 -5.97 -4.17
C ASP A 78 12.04 -4.52 -4.33
N ASP A 79 12.87 -3.66 -4.90
CA ASP A 79 12.47 -2.29 -5.24
C ASP A 79 11.27 -2.29 -6.19
N LEU A 80 10.27 -1.47 -5.87
CA LEU A 80 9.09 -1.26 -6.69
C LEU A 80 9.09 0.20 -7.18
N PRO A 81 9.49 0.47 -8.43
CA PRO A 81 9.47 1.82 -8.99
C PRO A 81 8.06 2.41 -8.93
N HIS A 82 7.95 3.72 -8.69
CA HIS A 82 6.63 4.38 -8.57
C HIS A 82 5.81 4.24 -9.86
N GLU A 83 6.45 4.21 -11.03
CA GLU A 83 5.81 3.98 -12.33
C GLU A 83 5.26 2.56 -12.54
N GLU A 84 5.58 1.62 -11.63
CA GLU A 84 5.09 0.23 -11.61
C GLU A 84 4.17 -0.03 -10.41
N CYS A 85 3.92 1.00 -9.59
CA CYS A 85 3.07 0.87 -8.42
C CYS A 85 1.59 0.64 -8.79
N PRO A 86 0.76 0.15 -7.85
CA PRO A 86 -0.65 -0.11 -8.12
C PRO A 86 -1.46 1.07 -8.66
N MET A 87 -1.10 2.31 -8.29
CA MET A 87 -1.71 3.52 -8.84
C MET A 87 -1.37 3.70 -10.32
N ALA A 88 -0.08 3.58 -10.65
CA ALA A 88 0.38 3.67 -12.04
C ALA A 88 -0.25 2.60 -12.92
N GLU A 89 -0.36 1.37 -12.42
CA GLU A 89 -1.04 0.27 -13.10
C GLU A 89 -2.52 0.58 -13.34
N ALA A 90 -3.24 1.07 -12.30
CA ALA A 90 -4.65 1.40 -12.42
C ALA A 90 -4.92 2.46 -13.50
N ILE A 91 -4.07 3.48 -13.59
CA ILE A 91 -4.17 4.53 -14.60
C ILE A 91 -3.83 3.99 -16.00
N LYS A 92 -2.71 3.28 -16.15
CA LYS A 92 -2.24 2.76 -17.45
C LYS A 92 -3.19 1.71 -18.02
N GLU A 93 -3.70 0.82 -17.19
CA GLU A 93 -4.59 -0.28 -17.62
C GLU A 93 -6.07 0.09 -17.56
N ARG A 94 -6.41 1.26 -17.01
CA ARG A 94 -7.81 1.72 -16.82
C ARG A 94 -8.65 0.70 -16.05
N LYS A 95 -8.04 0.04 -15.04
CA LYS A 95 -8.67 -0.99 -14.22
C LYS A 95 -8.33 -0.80 -12.75
N SER A 96 -9.27 -1.16 -11.88
CA SER A 96 -9.04 -1.14 -10.43
C SER A 96 -8.00 -2.18 -10.02
N VAL A 97 -7.10 -1.80 -9.10
CA VAL A 97 -6.04 -2.64 -8.52
C VAL A 97 -6.21 -2.67 -7.01
N HIS A 98 -6.80 -3.75 -6.48
CA HIS A 98 -7.15 -3.89 -5.05
C HIS A 98 -6.50 -5.10 -4.37
N SER A 99 -5.86 -5.98 -5.13
CA SER A 99 -5.36 -7.28 -4.63
C SER A 99 -3.86 -7.30 -4.32
N LYS A 100 -3.14 -6.26 -4.70
CA LYS A 100 -1.68 -6.20 -4.51
C LYS A 100 -1.35 -5.73 -3.10
N ILE A 101 -0.21 -6.17 -2.60
CA ILE A 101 0.39 -5.66 -1.36
C ILE A 101 1.70 -5.00 -1.74
N ALA A 102 1.98 -3.86 -1.14
CA ALA A 102 3.26 -3.18 -1.27
C ALA A 102 3.76 -2.74 0.12
N ILE A 103 5.04 -2.47 0.21
CA ILE A 103 5.69 -1.96 1.42
C ILE A 103 6.18 -0.55 1.12
N ALA A 104 5.66 0.43 1.83
CA ALA A 104 6.16 1.80 1.81
C ALA A 104 7.32 1.95 2.81
N MET A 105 8.40 2.61 2.40
CA MET A 105 9.44 3.06 3.30
C MET A 105 9.33 4.57 3.47
N ARG A 106 9.31 5.01 4.73
CA ARG A 106 9.30 6.43 5.10
C ARG A 106 10.71 7.01 5.08
N PRO A 107 10.87 8.34 5.03
CA PRO A 107 12.19 8.99 5.09
C PRO A 107 13.02 8.61 6.34
N ASN A 108 12.36 8.27 7.44
CA ASN A 108 13.02 7.82 8.68
C ASN A 108 13.45 6.33 8.66
N GLY A 109 13.23 5.63 7.54
CA GLY A 109 13.57 4.22 7.36
C GLY A 109 12.53 3.23 7.88
N SER A 110 11.47 3.67 8.56
CA SER A 110 10.39 2.78 8.98
C SER A 110 9.58 2.29 7.76
N ARG A 111 9.03 1.08 7.87
CA ARG A 111 8.28 0.43 6.78
C ARG A 111 6.84 0.16 7.20
N VAL A 112 5.94 0.32 6.26
CA VAL A 112 4.50 0.07 6.40
C VAL A 112 4.05 -0.83 5.27
N ALA A 113 3.49 -2.00 5.60
CA ALA A 113 2.85 -2.85 4.60
C ALA A 113 1.42 -2.37 4.38
N PHE A 114 1.00 -2.25 3.14
CA PHE A 114 -0.33 -1.74 2.82
C PHE A 114 -0.98 -2.47 1.64
N ARG A 115 -2.30 -2.45 1.66
CA ARG A 115 -3.14 -2.87 0.52
C ARG A 115 -3.70 -1.62 -0.14
N PRO A 116 -3.37 -1.36 -1.42
CA PRO A 116 -3.94 -0.27 -2.20
C PRO A 116 -5.34 -0.62 -2.70
N TYR A 117 -6.16 0.42 -2.86
CA TYR A 117 -7.46 0.39 -3.54
C TYR A 117 -7.44 1.43 -4.64
N ALA A 118 -6.55 1.26 -5.61
CA ALA A 118 -6.41 2.17 -6.75
C ALA A 118 -7.55 1.95 -7.75
N THR A 119 -8.32 3.00 -8.00
CA THR A 119 -9.52 2.94 -8.85
C THR A 119 -9.50 4.10 -9.85
N PRO A 120 -9.52 3.84 -11.17
CA PRO A 120 -9.55 4.89 -12.17
C PRO A 120 -10.85 5.67 -12.11
N LEU A 121 -10.74 6.96 -12.39
CA LEU A 121 -11.85 7.93 -12.48
C LEU A 121 -12.05 8.32 -13.92
N PHE A 122 -13.30 8.32 -14.37
CA PHE A 122 -13.68 8.68 -15.74
C PHE A 122 -14.69 9.81 -15.72
N ASP A 123 -14.67 10.63 -16.75
CA ASP A 123 -15.73 11.60 -16.97
C ASP A 123 -16.98 10.93 -17.59
N LYS A 124 -18.03 11.74 -17.81
CA LYS A 124 -19.29 11.29 -18.42
C LYS A 124 -19.15 10.81 -19.88
N SER A 125 -18.04 11.15 -20.55
CA SER A 125 -17.74 10.69 -21.91
C SER A 125 -16.92 9.39 -21.94
N GLY A 126 -16.44 8.92 -20.77
CA GLY A 126 -15.57 7.75 -20.63
C GLY A 126 -14.07 8.09 -20.76
N GLU A 127 -13.72 9.38 -20.80
CA GLU A 127 -12.31 9.79 -20.77
C GLU A 127 -11.74 9.64 -19.37
N LEU A 128 -10.49 9.18 -19.29
CA LEU A 128 -9.78 9.01 -18.04
C LEU A 128 -9.37 10.36 -17.44
N LEU A 129 -9.90 10.68 -16.27
CA LEU A 129 -9.54 11.86 -15.49
C LEU A 129 -8.30 11.62 -14.63
N GLY A 130 -8.05 10.35 -14.24
CA GLY A 130 -6.99 9.97 -13.33
C GLY A 130 -7.39 8.75 -12.51
N ALA A 131 -6.92 8.68 -11.26
CA ALA A 131 -7.34 7.64 -10.33
C ALA A 131 -7.33 8.15 -8.89
N ILE A 132 -8.18 7.55 -8.06
CA ILE A 132 -8.18 7.66 -6.60
C ILE A 132 -7.55 6.40 -6.01
N ASN A 133 -6.76 6.54 -4.95
CA ASN A 133 -6.21 5.40 -4.23
C ASN A 133 -6.40 5.59 -2.72
N MET A 134 -6.93 4.57 -2.08
CA MET A 134 -7.00 4.45 -0.63
C MET A 134 -6.01 3.37 -0.18
N LEU A 135 -5.24 3.66 0.87
CA LEU A 135 -4.22 2.75 1.40
C LEU A 135 -4.69 2.18 2.73
N ILE A 136 -4.74 0.87 2.83
CA ILE A 136 -5.08 0.19 4.09
C ILE A 136 -3.80 -0.37 4.69
N ASP A 137 -3.43 0.12 5.88
CA ASP A 137 -2.29 -0.42 6.64
C ASP A 137 -2.61 -1.86 7.08
N ILE A 138 -1.76 -2.77 6.67
CA ILE A 138 -1.82 -4.20 7.01
C ILE A 138 -0.53 -4.67 7.69
N SER A 139 0.24 -3.78 8.28
CA SER A 139 1.55 -4.09 8.86
C SER A 139 1.44 -5.11 10.00
N GLU A 140 0.37 -5.07 10.81
CA GLU A 140 0.12 -6.04 11.86
C GLU A 140 -0.13 -7.43 11.28
N GLU A 141 -1.08 -7.55 10.35
CA GLU A 141 -1.42 -8.79 9.66
C GLU A 141 -0.17 -9.40 9.00
N GLN A 142 0.62 -8.59 8.29
CA GLN A 142 1.85 -9.04 7.63
C GLN A 142 2.94 -9.43 8.63
N SER A 143 3.11 -8.68 9.70
CA SER A 143 4.08 -8.99 10.76
C SER A 143 3.76 -10.33 11.44
N GLU A 144 2.49 -10.61 11.72
CA GLU A 144 2.05 -11.89 12.28
C GLU A 144 2.31 -13.05 11.31
N ALA A 145 1.92 -12.91 10.03
CA ALA A 145 2.16 -13.92 9.01
C ALA A 145 3.66 -14.25 8.86
N LEU A 146 4.53 -13.25 8.87
CA LEU A 146 5.99 -13.44 8.81
C LEU A 146 6.51 -14.17 10.05
N ARG A 147 6.03 -13.85 11.26
CA ARG A 147 6.40 -14.58 12.49
C ARG A 147 5.97 -16.05 12.45
N GLU A 148 4.79 -16.32 11.92
CA GLU A 148 4.32 -17.71 11.74
C GLU A 148 5.22 -18.48 10.77
N GLN A 149 5.66 -17.86 9.66
CA GLN A 149 6.62 -18.48 8.74
C GLN A 149 7.97 -18.76 9.43
N ALA A 150 8.47 -17.83 10.24
CA ALA A 150 9.69 -18.04 11.01
C ALA A 150 9.57 -19.24 11.96
N VAL A 151 8.44 -19.38 12.67
CA VAL A 151 8.14 -20.52 13.54
C VAL A 151 8.11 -21.83 12.74
N ARG A 152 7.45 -21.84 11.58
CA ARG A 152 7.39 -23.00 10.68
C ARG A 152 8.79 -23.43 10.23
N CYS A 153 9.63 -22.48 9.78
CA CYS A 153 11.01 -22.77 9.37
C CYS A 153 11.83 -23.37 10.52
N ARG A 154 11.75 -22.84 11.75
CA ARG A 154 12.44 -23.39 12.92
C ARG A 154 11.99 -24.81 13.23
N ARG A 155 10.69 -25.09 13.15
CA ARG A 155 10.16 -26.44 13.37
C ARG A 155 10.71 -27.43 12.34
N LEU A 156 10.75 -27.06 11.06
CA LEU A 156 11.32 -27.88 10.00
C LEU A 156 12.83 -28.08 10.18
N ALA A 157 13.56 -27.03 10.56
CA ALA A 157 15.00 -27.12 10.85
C ALA A 157 15.30 -28.11 11.98
N ASN A 158 14.46 -28.19 13.00
CA ASN A 158 14.63 -29.12 14.11
C ASN A 158 14.24 -30.57 13.75
N ALA A 159 13.41 -30.76 12.71
CA ALA A 159 12.94 -32.06 12.25
C ALA A 159 13.83 -32.68 11.17
N THR A 160 14.72 -31.95 10.53
CA THR A 160 15.61 -32.46 9.49
C THR A 160 16.97 -32.93 10.06
N GLU A 161 17.48 -34.02 9.53
CA GLU A 161 18.82 -34.51 9.82
C GLU A 161 19.88 -33.92 8.89
N ASP A 162 19.46 -33.37 7.75
CA ASP A 162 20.34 -32.73 6.79
C ASP A 162 20.86 -31.40 7.37
N PHE A 163 22.18 -31.30 7.54
CA PHE A 163 22.82 -30.12 8.09
C PHE A 163 22.62 -28.88 7.19
N SER A 164 22.76 -29.03 5.87
CA SER A 164 22.62 -27.92 4.92
C SER A 164 21.20 -27.38 4.90
N ALA A 165 20.22 -28.27 4.85
CA ALA A 165 18.80 -27.88 4.91
C ALA A 165 18.46 -27.20 6.24
N ARG A 166 19.04 -27.65 7.36
CA ARG A 166 18.84 -27.04 8.68
C ARG A 166 19.35 -25.61 8.73
N GLU A 167 20.54 -25.36 8.22
CA GLU A 167 21.12 -24.00 8.20
C GLU A 167 20.34 -23.06 7.29
N ILE A 168 19.90 -23.52 6.12
CA ILE A 168 19.04 -22.73 5.22
C ILE A 168 17.74 -22.36 5.93
N LEU A 169 17.05 -23.32 6.57
CA LEU A 169 15.78 -23.07 7.27
C LEU A 169 15.95 -22.10 8.45
N ARG A 170 17.08 -22.16 9.18
CA ARG A 170 17.40 -21.20 10.26
C ARG A 170 17.64 -19.80 9.72
N SER A 171 18.37 -19.68 8.60
CA SER A 171 18.59 -18.41 7.93
C SER A 171 17.27 -17.80 7.45
N MET A 172 16.38 -18.59 6.84
CA MET A 172 15.05 -18.14 6.44
C MET A 172 14.22 -17.67 7.63
N ALA A 173 14.24 -18.40 8.76
CA ALA A 173 13.53 -17.97 9.95
C ALA A 173 14.04 -16.62 10.48
N ALA A 174 15.36 -16.42 10.51
CA ALA A 174 15.93 -15.14 10.92
C ALA A 174 15.54 -13.98 9.98
N SER A 175 15.53 -14.23 8.67
CA SER A 175 15.07 -13.26 7.67
C SER A 175 13.60 -12.86 7.87
N TYR A 176 12.72 -13.83 8.10
CA TYR A 176 11.31 -13.56 8.39
C TYR A 176 11.09 -12.74 9.66
N ASP A 177 11.83 -13.05 10.75
CA ASP A 177 11.77 -12.26 11.99
C ASP A 177 12.24 -10.82 11.77
N GLN A 178 13.33 -10.64 11.03
CA GLN A 178 13.85 -9.30 10.72
C GLN A 178 12.84 -8.50 9.88
N SER A 179 12.23 -9.13 8.88
CA SER A 179 11.18 -8.50 8.07
C SER A 179 9.97 -8.11 8.92
N ALA A 180 9.51 -9.01 9.81
CA ALA A 180 8.41 -8.72 10.72
C ALA A 180 8.71 -7.56 11.67
N GLN A 181 9.95 -7.45 12.17
CA GLN A 181 10.37 -6.35 13.04
C GLN A 181 10.49 -5.01 12.31
N SER A 182 10.76 -5.03 11.00
CA SER A 182 10.88 -3.81 10.20
C SER A 182 9.52 -3.16 9.88
N LEU A 183 8.42 -3.93 9.94
CA LEU A 183 7.07 -3.44 9.77
C LEU A 183 6.60 -2.83 11.10
N ARG A 184 6.37 -1.51 11.10
CA ARG A 184 5.88 -0.77 12.28
C ARG A 184 4.53 -0.16 11.96
N HIS A 185 3.64 -0.26 12.96
CA HIS A 185 2.37 0.46 12.92
C HIS A 185 2.57 1.97 12.97
N THR A 186 1.65 2.66 12.37
CA THR A 186 1.52 4.12 12.42
C THR A 186 0.92 4.55 13.74
#